data_e50a73db281b10db94d1765a83c6295c
#
_entry.id   e50a73db281b10db94d1765a83c6295c
#
_cell.length_a   1.000
_cell.length_b   1.000
_cell.length_c   1.000
_cell.angle_alpha   90.00
_cell.angle_beta   90.00
_cell.angle_gamma   90.00
#
_symmetry.space_group_name_H-M   'P 1'
#
loop_
_entity.id
_entity.type
_entity.pdbx_description
1 polymer ?
#
loop_
_entity_poly.entity_id
_entity_poly.type
_entity_poly.pdbx_seq_one_letter_code
_entity_poly.pdbx_strand_id
1 'polypeptide(L)'
;MEAEAEAVAQFAELLRLEQSALSIGNTDELPAFAENKVKLAVHLNALSAQRNAALAAQGFDADRTGIEAWCAKHPDEKDLASAWSRILSLAGEARELNRLNGELIQIRMQYNAKALEALQGGNNSLALYGPDGQSTTSGNTRINDAV
;
A
#
# COMPACT_ATOMS: atom_id res chain seq x y z
N MET A 1 7.08 9.56 -23.62
CA MET A 1 5.69 9.83 -23.19
C MET A 1 4.82 8.59 -23.25
N GLU A 2 4.65 7.93 -24.41
CA GLU A 2 3.78 6.74 -24.51
C GLU A 2 4.24 5.59 -23.61
N ALA A 3 5.54 5.26 -23.58
CA ALA A 3 6.08 4.26 -22.67
C ALA A 3 5.85 4.61 -21.18
N GLU A 4 5.89 5.89 -20.84
CA GLU A 4 5.58 6.36 -19.48
C GLU A 4 4.09 6.23 -19.16
N ALA A 5 3.21 6.58 -20.11
CA ALA A 5 1.77 6.40 -19.94
C ALA A 5 1.40 4.92 -19.75
N GLU A 6 2.03 4.03 -20.50
CA GLU A 6 1.84 2.58 -20.37
C GLU A 6 2.34 2.07 -19.00
N ALA A 7 3.50 2.51 -18.54
CA ALA A 7 4.04 2.11 -17.26
C ALA A 7 3.16 2.62 -16.08
N VAL A 8 2.59 3.83 -16.18
CA VAL A 8 1.62 4.33 -15.18
C VAL A 8 0.32 3.52 -15.21
N ALA A 9 -0.15 3.13 -16.40
CA ALA A 9 -1.32 2.26 -16.53
C ALA A 9 -1.11 0.89 -15.88
N GLN A 10 0.06 0.28 -16.09
CA GLN A 10 0.43 -0.98 -15.44
C GLN A 10 0.51 -0.83 -13.91
N PHE A 11 1.02 0.29 -13.42
CA PHE A 11 1.07 0.57 -11.98
C PHE A 11 -0.34 0.72 -11.38
N ALA A 12 -1.23 1.45 -12.05
CA ALA A 12 -2.62 1.59 -11.62
C ALA A 12 -3.35 0.23 -11.60
N GLU A 13 -3.14 -0.60 -12.63
CA GLU A 13 -3.73 -1.94 -12.69
C GLU A 13 -3.22 -2.86 -11.57
N LEU A 14 -1.92 -2.82 -11.28
CA LEU A 14 -1.33 -3.54 -10.15
C LEU A 14 -1.98 -3.15 -8.82
N LEU A 15 -2.26 -1.86 -8.62
CA LEU A 15 -2.94 -1.37 -7.42
C LEU A 15 -4.41 -1.82 -7.34
N ARG A 16 -5.12 -1.92 -8.47
CA ARG A 16 -6.48 -2.48 -8.50
C ARG A 16 -6.50 -3.96 -8.13
N LEU A 17 -5.54 -4.73 -8.64
CA LEU A 17 -5.40 -6.15 -8.30
C LEU A 17 -5.07 -6.33 -6.82
N GLU A 18 -4.16 -5.53 -6.27
CA GLU A 18 -3.86 -5.50 -4.84
C GLU A 18 -5.11 -5.17 -4.01
N GLN A 19 -5.89 -4.17 -4.41
CA GLN A 19 -7.14 -3.80 -3.75
C GLN A 19 -8.14 -4.95 -3.74
N SER A 20 -8.29 -5.64 -4.87
CA SER A 20 -9.15 -6.82 -4.97
C SER A 20 -8.71 -7.94 -4.03
N ALA A 21 -7.41 -8.24 -3.98
CA ALA A 21 -6.85 -9.23 -3.06
C ALA A 21 -7.09 -8.85 -1.59
N LEU A 22 -6.89 -7.59 -1.24
CA LEU A 22 -7.16 -7.06 0.10
C LEU A 22 -8.64 -7.16 0.46
N SER A 23 -9.54 -6.89 -0.48
CA SER A 23 -10.99 -6.92 -0.25
C SER A 23 -11.51 -8.31 0.06
N ILE A 24 -11.00 -9.35 -0.63
CA ILE A 24 -11.40 -10.74 -0.40
C ILE A 24 -10.60 -11.45 0.70
N GLY A 25 -9.59 -10.78 1.28
CA GLY A 25 -8.76 -11.35 2.34
C GLY A 25 -7.63 -12.26 1.87
N ASN A 26 -7.31 -12.26 0.59
CA ASN A 26 -6.14 -12.99 0.06
C ASN A 26 -4.87 -12.18 0.33
N THR A 27 -4.18 -12.52 1.42
CA THR A 27 -2.95 -11.86 1.84
C THR A 27 -1.69 -12.54 1.33
N ASP A 28 -1.79 -13.72 0.74
CA ASP A 28 -0.64 -14.52 0.29
C ASP A 28 0.11 -13.87 -0.87
N GLU A 29 -0.59 -13.09 -1.69
CA GLU A 29 -0.03 -12.38 -2.85
C GLU A 29 0.55 -10.99 -2.51
N LEU A 30 0.32 -10.47 -1.30
CA LEU A 30 0.77 -9.12 -0.92
C LEU A 30 2.28 -8.90 -1.06
N PRO A 31 3.18 -9.84 -0.71
CA PRO A 31 4.60 -9.68 -0.94
C PRO A 31 4.96 -9.52 -2.43
N ALA A 32 4.30 -10.25 -3.32
CA ALA A 32 4.50 -10.16 -4.77
C ALA A 32 4.02 -8.80 -5.31
N PHE A 33 2.88 -8.29 -4.83
CA PHE A 33 2.42 -6.94 -5.17
C PHE A 33 3.42 -5.87 -4.72
N ALA A 34 3.96 -5.98 -3.50
CA ALA A 34 4.96 -5.05 -2.98
C ALA A 34 6.23 -5.03 -3.84
N GLU A 35 6.74 -6.20 -4.22
CA GLU A 35 7.92 -6.31 -5.10
C GLU A 35 7.67 -5.71 -6.48
N ASN A 36 6.53 -6.01 -7.10
CA ASN A 36 6.17 -5.49 -8.41
C ASN A 36 5.95 -3.96 -8.38
N LYS A 37 5.37 -3.41 -7.32
CA LYS A 37 5.26 -1.96 -7.12
C LYS A 37 6.63 -1.29 -7.11
N VAL A 38 7.61 -1.86 -6.41
CA VAL A 38 8.97 -1.31 -6.39
C VAL A 38 9.60 -1.34 -7.77
N LYS A 39 9.48 -2.44 -8.51
CA LYS A 39 10.01 -2.56 -9.87
C LYS A 39 9.40 -1.52 -10.81
N LEU A 40 8.08 -1.37 -10.79
CA LEU A 40 7.40 -0.38 -11.61
C LEU A 40 7.73 1.05 -11.20
N ALA A 41 7.87 1.35 -9.91
CA ALA A 41 8.26 2.67 -9.43
C ALA A 41 9.67 3.05 -9.91
N VAL A 42 10.62 2.12 -9.88
CA VAL A 42 11.98 2.34 -10.42
C VAL A 42 11.93 2.61 -11.91
N HIS A 43 11.14 1.84 -12.66
CA HIS A 43 10.96 2.04 -14.10
C HIS A 43 10.33 3.40 -14.43
N LEU A 44 9.27 3.78 -13.70
CA LEU A 44 8.62 5.08 -13.85
C LEU A 44 9.56 6.24 -13.55
N ASN A 45 10.39 6.13 -12.52
CA ASN A 45 11.39 7.16 -12.20
C ASN A 45 12.42 7.31 -13.32
N ALA A 46 12.85 6.22 -13.95
CA ALA A 46 13.77 6.28 -15.09
C ALA A 46 13.13 6.96 -16.30
N LEU A 47 11.88 6.62 -16.64
CA LEU A 47 11.15 7.24 -17.75
C LEU A 47 10.89 8.72 -17.51
N SER A 48 10.53 9.10 -16.29
CA SER A 48 10.34 10.49 -15.88
C SER A 48 11.64 11.31 -15.97
N ALA A 49 12.75 10.71 -15.54
CA ALA A 49 14.07 11.34 -15.66
C ALA A 49 14.47 11.56 -17.13
N GLN A 50 14.22 10.60 -18.01
CA GLN A 50 14.48 10.74 -19.46
C GLN A 50 13.64 11.85 -20.06
N ARG A 51 12.35 11.93 -19.74
CA ARG A 51 11.47 13.00 -20.18
C ARG A 51 12.00 14.36 -19.72
N ASN A 52 12.32 14.48 -18.43
CA ASN A 52 12.80 15.74 -17.86
C ASN A 52 14.14 16.19 -18.48
N ALA A 53 15.04 15.25 -18.76
CA ALA A 53 16.29 15.54 -19.47
C ALA A 53 16.03 16.04 -20.90
N ALA A 54 15.06 15.44 -21.61
CA ALA A 54 14.69 15.90 -22.95
C ALA A 54 14.09 17.31 -22.96
N LEU A 55 13.27 17.65 -21.94
CA LEU A 55 12.74 19.01 -21.76
C LEU A 55 13.85 20.02 -21.49
N ALA A 56 14.75 19.70 -20.58
CA ALA A 56 15.89 20.57 -20.23
C ALA A 56 16.80 20.83 -21.45
N ALA A 57 17.04 19.80 -22.26
CA ALA A 57 17.81 19.93 -23.50
C ALA A 57 17.18 20.89 -24.53
N GLN A 58 15.86 21.11 -24.44
CA GLN A 58 15.12 22.05 -25.30
C GLN A 58 14.87 23.40 -24.62
N GLY A 59 15.45 23.61 -23.43
CA GLY A 59 15.33 24.87 -22.69
C GLY A 59 14.03 25.05 -21.92
N PHE A 60 13.33 23.96 -21.61
CA PHE A 60 12.15 23.95 -20.74
C PHE A 60 12.51 23.48 -19.33
N ASP A 61 11.67 23.79 -18.37
CA ASP A 61 11.82 23.29 -17.01
C ASP A 61 11.72 21.73 -16.99
N ALA A 62 12.53 21.12 -16.14
CA ALA A 62 12.58 19.65 -16.02
C ALA A 62 11.50 19.12 -15.06
N ASP A 63 10.26 19.56 -15.26
CA ASP A 63 9.11 19.25 -14.42
C ASP A 63 7.78 19.30 -15.19
N ARG A 64 6.67 19.25 -14.44
CA ARG A 64 5.32 19.37 -14.98
C ARG A 64 5.10 20.67 -15.74
N THR A 65 5.60 21.79 -15.22
CA THR A 65 5.43 23.11 -15.82
C THR A 65 6.12 23.17 -17.19
N GLY A 66 7.30 22.56 -17.30
CA GLY A 66 8.03 22.49 -18.57
C GLY A 66 7.31 21.70 -19.63
N ILE A 67 6.65 20.58 -19.28
CA ILE A 67 5.85 19.81 -20.25
C ILE A 67 4.61 20.59 -20.70
N GLU A 68 3.92 21.24 -19.78
CA GLU A 68 2.74 22.05 -20.11
C GLU A 68 3.13 23.21 -21.04
N ALA A 69 4.26 23.86 -20.77
CA ALA A 69 4.81 24.90 -21.64
C ALA A 69 5.25 24.37 -23.01
N TRP A 70 5.84 23.17 -23.03
CA TRP A 70 6.23 22.52 -24.29
C TRP A 70 5.01 22.19 -25.14
N CYS A 71 3.97 21.58 -24.56
CA CYS A 71 2.70 21.27 -25.26
C CYS A 71 2.03 22.53 -25.80
N ALA A 72 2.05 23.64 -25.04
CA ALA A 72 1.49 24.90 -25.47
C ALA A 72 2.21 25.50 -26.69
N LYS A 73 3.51 25.26 -26.80
CA LYS A 73 4.33 25.69 -27.97
C LYS A 73 4.22 24.77 -29.18
N HIS A 74 3.78 23.54 -28.97
CA HIS A 74 3.68 22.52 -30.03
C HIS A 74 2.25 21.97 -30.15
N PRO A 75 1.26 22.78 -30.54
CA PRO A 75 -0.15 22.40 -30.59
C PRO A 75 -0.44 21.31 -31.63
N ASP A 76 0.47 21.09 -32.54
CA ASP A 76 0.35 20.04 -33.59
C ASP A 76 0.67 18.64 -33.06
N GLU A 77 1.41 18.54 -31.95
CA GLU A 77 1.81 17.30 -31.28
C GLU A 77 0.70 16.77 -30.36
N LYS A 78 -0.46 16.49 -30.94
CA LYS A 78 -1.66 16.08 -30.20
C LYS A 78 -1.50 14.76 -29.46
N ASP A 79 -0.73 13.84 -30.04
CA ASP A 79 -0.49 12.52 -29.43
C ASP A 79 0.29 12.66 -28.12
N LEU A 80 1.26 13.58 -28.09
CA LEU A 80 2.07 13.83 -26.90
C LEU A 80 1.26 14.53 -25.81
N ALA A 81 0.44 15.50 -26.17
CA ALA A 81 -0.47 16.15 -25.24
C ALA A 81 -1.51 15.17 -24.68
N SER A 82 -2.03 14.26 -25.50
CA SER A 82 -2.94 13.20 -25.09
C SER A 82 -2.26 12.21 -24.13
N ALA A 83 -1.05 11.77 -24.45
CA ALA A 83 -0.26 10.88 -23.56
C ALA A 83 0.00 11.55 -22.20
N TRP A 84 0.33 12.84 -22.18
CA TRP A 84 0.51 13.59 -20.95
C TRP A 84 -0.77 13.67 -20.11
N SER A 85 -1.90 13.98 -20.72
CA SER A 85 -3.20 14.01 -20.05
C SER A 85 -3.55 12.64 -19.45
N ARG A 86 -3.26 11.55 -20.18
CA ARG A 86 -3.45 10.17 -19.71
C ARG A 86 -2.55 9.87 -18.51
N ILE A 87 -1.28 10.27 -18.54
CA ILE A 87 -0.35 10.11 -17.40
C ILE A 87 -0.90 10.80 -16.16
N LEU A 88 -1.34 12.06 -16.27
CA LEU A 88 -1.87 12.81 -15.13
C LEU A 88 -3.10 12.16 -14.53
N SER A 89 -4.04 11.70 -15.35
CA SER A 89 -5.25 11.03 -14.93
C SER A 89 -4.93 9.72 -14.20
N LEU A 90 -4.11 8.87 -14.79
CA LEU A 90 -3.72 7.57 -14.23
C LEU A 90 -2.87 7.73 -12.96
N ALA A 91 -1.99 8.72 -12.91
CA ALA A 91 -1.20 9.01 -11.72
C ALA A 91 -2.09 9.47 -10.54
N GLY A 92 -3.12 10.26 -10.81
CA GLY A 92 -4.13 10.64 -9.82
C GLY A 92 -4.88 9.43 -9.27
N GLU A 93 -5.34 8.55 -10.16
CA GLU A 93 -6.01 7.31 -9.78
C GLU A 93 -5.09 6.38 -8.98
N ALA A 94 -3.86 6.17 -9.44
CA ALA A 94 -2.88 5.33 -8.75
C ALA A 94 -2.56 5.84 -7.34
N ARG A 95 -2.47 7.16 -7.16
CA ARG A 95 -2.26 7.77 -5.85
C ARG A 95 -3.40 7.47 -4.90
N GLU A 96 -4.65 7.59 -5.36
CA GLU A 96 -5.83 7.31 -4.55
C GLU A 96 -5.95 5.82 -4.23
N LEU A 97 -5.74 4.93 -5.20
CA LEU A 97 -5.70 3.49 -4.97
C LEU A 97 -4.63 3.08 -3.96
N ASN A 98 -3.43 3.64 -4.08
CA ASN A 98 -2.35 3.34 -3.15
C ASN A 98 -2.67 3.80 -1.72
N ARG A 99 -3.33 4.95 -1.57
CA ARG A 99 -3.81 5.46 -0.27
C ARG A 99 -4.84 4.51 0.34
N LEU A 100 -5.86 4.13 -0.43
CA LEU A 100 -6.93 3.22 0.01
C LEU A 100 -6.39 1.82 0.35
N ASN A 101 -5.48 1.29 -0.46
CA ASN A 101 -4.85 0.00 -0.20
C ASN A 101 -4.03 0.05 1.10
N GLY A 102 -3.33 1.16 1.36
CA GLY A 102 -2.63 1.37 2.62
C GLY A 102 -3.56 1.36 3.83
N GLU A 103 -4.72 2.00 3.74
CA GLU A 103 -5.75 1.97 4.79
C GLU A 103 -6.31 0.56 5.00
N LEU A 104 -6.60 -0.18 3.93
CA LEU A 104 -7.07 -1.56 4.02
C LEU A 104 -6.04 -2.49 4.69
N ILE A 105 -4.77 -2.35 4.36
CA ILE A 105 -3.68 -3.10 4.99
C ILE A 105 -3.65 -2.79 6.49
N GLN A 106 -3.73 -1.54 6.88
CA GLN A 106 -3.70 -1.12 8.27
C GLN A 106 -4.89 -1.66 9.07
N ILE A 107 -6.10 -1.62 8.52
CA ILE A 107 -7.31 -2.19 9.13
C ILE A 107 -7.14 -3.69 9.36
N ARG A 108 -6.59 -4.42 8.38
CA ARG A 108 -6.33 -5.87 8.52
C ARG A 108 -5.30 -6.18 9.59
N MET A 109 -4.23 -5.40 9.65
CA MET A 109 -3.20 -5.56 10.70
C MET A 109 -3.80 -5.38 12.09
N GLN A 110 -4.66 -4.37 12.28
CA GLN A 110 -5.36 -4.13 13.55
C GLN A 110 -6.33 -5.27 13.89
N TYR A 111 -7.07 -5.77 12.90
CA TYR A 111 -7.98 -6.90 13.10
C TYR A 111 -7.23 -8.17 13.52
N ASN A 112 -6.13 -8.48 12.84
CA ASN A 112 -5.30 -9.63 13.18
C ASN A 112 -4.66 -9.50 14.56
N ALA A 113 -4.21 -8.31 14.94
CA ALA A 113 -3.66 -8.06 16.28
C ALA A 113 -4.71 -8.32 17.38
N LYS A 114 -5.94 -7.83 17.19
CA LYS A 114 -7.05 -8.09 18.14
C LYS A 114 -7.43 -9.57 18.21
N ALA A 115 -7.43 -10.27 17.09
CA ALA A 115 -7.69 -11.71 17.04
C ALA A 115 -6.61 -12.51 17.80
N LEU A 116 -5.34 -12.14 17.66
CA LEU A 116 -4.23 -12.74 18.42
C LEU A 116 -4.36 -12.46 19.91
N GLU A 117 -4.70 -11.25 20.31
CA GLU A 117 -4.97 -10.90 21.72
C GLU A 117 -6.09 -11.76 22.31
N ALA A 118 -7.20 -11.92 21.58
CA ALA A 118 -8.32 -12.74 22.00
C ALA A 118 -7.92 -14.22 22.17
N LEU A 119 -7.10 -14.76 21.25
CA LEU A 119 -6.58 -16.13 21.35
C LEU A 119 -5.64 -16.33 22.51
N GLN A 120 -4.74 -15.35 22.79
CA GLN A 120 -3.82 -15.39 23.93
C GLN A 120 -4.56 -15.24 25.26
N GLY A 121 -5.56 -14.37 25.33
CA GLY A 121 -6.45 -14.24 26.49
C GLY A 121 -7.26 -15.50 26.76
N GLY A 122 -7.75 -16.15 25.72
CA GLY A 122 -8.43 -17.44 25.80
C GLY A 122 -7.53 -18.56 26.32
N ASN A 123 -6.29 -18.63 25.86
CA ASN A 123 -5.30 -19.60 26.35
C ASN A 123 -4.94 -19.37 27.81
N ASN A 124 -4.83 -18.12 28.26
CA ASN A 124 -4.58 -17.81 29.67
C ASN A 124 -5.74 -18.20 30.57
N SER A 125 -6.99 -18.07 30.12
CA SER A 125 -8.15 -18.52 30.87
C SER A 125 -8.26 -20.05 30.92
N LEU A 126 -7.84 -20.76 29.88
CA LEU A 126 -7.75 -22.23 29.86
C LEU A 126 -6.61 -22.76 30.75
N ALA A 127 -5.52 -22.01 30.90
CA ALA A 127 -4.41 -22.37 31.79
C ALA A 127 -4.77 -22.22 33.30
N LEU A 128 -5.81 -21.47 33.64
CA LEU A 128 -6.33 -21.33 35.01
C LEU A 128 -7.17 -22.54 35.44
N TYR A 129 -7.66 -23.35 34.53
CA TYR A 129 -8.33 -24.61 34.80
C TYR A 129 -7.34 -25.74 34.55
N GLY A 130 -6.89 -26.41 35.61
CA GLY A 130 -6.06 -27.61 35.53
C GLY A 130 -6.78 -28.74 34.78
N PRO A 131 -6.08 -29.82 34.38
CA PRO A 131 -6.64 -30.92 33.58
C PRO A 131 -7.83 -31.63 34.24
N ASP A 132 -8.04 -31.43 35.54
CA ASP A 132 -9.13 -32.03 36.35
C ASP A 132 -10.35 -31.11 36.53
N GLY A 133 -10.36 -29.92 35.91
CA GLY A 133 -11.47 -28.97 36.06
C GLY A 133 -11.65 -28.37 37.44
N GLN A 134 -10.69 -28.58 38.33
CA GLN A 134 -10.72 -28.00 39.68
C GLN A 134 -9.95 -26.68 39.72
N SER A 135 -10.65 -25.63 40.14
CA SER A 135 -10.01 -24.37 40.47
C SER A 135 -9.12 -24.55 41.69
N THR A 136 -7.81 -24.38 41.56
CA THR A 136 -6.91 -24.26 42.69
C THR A 136 -7.16 -22.94 43.39
N THR A 137 -8.12 -22.87 44.26
CA THR A 137 -8.19 -21.80 45.25
C THR A 137 -7.03 -22.02 46.23
N SER A 138 -5.97 -21.28 46.08
CA SER A 138 -4.93 -21.13 47.10
C SER A 138 -5.56 -20.43 48.31
N GLY A 139 -6.15 -21.21 49.16
CA GLY A 139 -6.62 -20.77 50.44
C GLY A 139 -5.43 -20.47 51.38
N ASN A 140 -5.03 -19.26 51.45
CA ASN A 140 -4.10 -18.82 52.45
C ASN A 140 -4.89 -18.52 53.73
N THR A 141 -5.21 -19.57 54.50
CA THR A 141 -5.74 -19.43 55.84
C THR A 141 -4.58 -19.18 56.78
N ARG A 142 -4.28 -17.91 57.04
CA ARG A 142 -3.48 -17.54 58.22
C ARG A 142 -4.37 -17.66 59.44
N ILE A 143 -4.18 -18.72 60.18
CA ILE A 143 -4.63 -18.80 61.56
C ILE A 143 -3.65 -17.98 62.38
N ASN A 144 -4.07 -16.82 62.88
CA ASN A 144 -3.40 -16.08 63.91
C ASN A 144 -3.95 -16.61 65.24
N ASP A 145 -3.20 -17.52 65.89
CA ASP A 145 -3.34 -17.77 67.31
C ASP A 145 -2.46 -16.76 68.05
N ALA A 146 -3.09 -15.73 68.58
CA ALA A 146 -2.51 -14.89 69.60
C ALA A 146 -3.01 -15.38 70.99
N VAL A 147 -2.07 -15.82 71.78
CA VAL A 147 -2.22 -15.91 73.24
C VAL A 147 -1.51 -14.72 73.80
#